data_11ef6882eca1cee0b9cd1c8d773d16da
#
_entry.id   11ef6882eca1cee0b9cd1c8d773d16da
#
_cell.length_a   1.000
_cell.length_b   1.000
_cell.length_c   1.000
_cell.angle_alpha   90.00
_cell.angle_beta   90.00
_cell.angle_gamma   90.00
#
_symmetry.space_group_name_H-M   'P 1'
#
loop_
_entity.id
_entity.type
_entity.pdbx_description
1 polymer ?
#
loop_
_entity_poly.entity_id
_entity_poly.type
_entity_poly.pdbx_seq_one_letter_code
_entity_poly.pdbx_strand_id
1 'polypeptide(L)'
;MKKIFYITSIGIFSILSSCSSVVGVGESKIGKQQPSLSNTRWEVIGNLKTNARPYISFDPETGMNGNGGCNRIFSQNVIIKSQHGDFSIKNIGITRMACPSMDMNVETNFVKMLESANKYVVDKNTLELYKGNMLLIKLHKN
;
A
#
# COMPACT_ATOMS: atom_id res chain seq x y z
N MET A 1 -44.51 19.55 70.22
CA MET A 1 -43.33 18.79 69.85
C MET A 1 -43.65 18.09 68.54
N LYS A 2 -43.25 18.68 67.40
CA LYS A 2 -43.52 18.12 66.07
C LYS A 2 -42.24 17.46 65.56
N LYS A 3 -42.25 16.15 65.33
CA LYS A 3 -41.13 15.43 64.72
C LYS A 3 -41.31 15.48 63.21
N ILE A 4 -40.35 16.12 62.54
CA ILE A 4 -40.31 16.17 61.09
C ILE A 4 -39.50 14.95 60.62
N PHE A 5 -40.13 14.07 59.84
CA PHE A 5 -39.46 12.95 59.16
C PHE A 5 -38.95 13.46 57.83
N TYR A 6 -37.63 13.47 57.64
CA TYR A 6 -37.02 13.62 56.32
C TYR A 6 -36.94 12.29 55.61
N ILE A 7 -37.68 12.18 54.52
CA ILE A 7 -37.57 11.03 53.59
C ILE A 7 -36.48 11.36 52.59
N THR A 8 -35.32 10.74 52.74
CA THR A 8 -34.23 10.81 51.72
C THR A 8 -34.54 9.86 50.61
N SER A 9 -34.98 10.38 49.47
CA SER A 9 -35.14 9.67 48.23
C SER A 9 -33.76 9.40 47.62
N ILE A 10 -33.31 8.13 47.69
CA ILE A 10 -32.10 7.68 47.01
C ILE A 10 -32.46 7.35 45.55
N GLY A 11 -32.16 8.28 44.64
CA GLY A 11 -32.29 8.06 43.23
C GLY A 11 -31.19 7.10 42.73
N ILE A 12 -31.59 5.88 42.36
CA ILE A 12 -30.70 4.92 41.70
C ILE A 12 -30.51 5.40 40.26
N PHE A 13 -29.36 6.00 39.96
CA PHE A 13 -28.97 6.34 38.61
C PHE A 13 -28.40 5.12 37.91
N SER A 14 -29.26 4.39 37.15
CA SER A 14 -28.85 3.28 36.32
C SER A 14 -28.06 3.77 35.12
N ILE A 15 -26.73 3.65 35.18
CA ILE A 15 -25.86 3.88 34.02
C ILE A 15 -26.02 2.70 33.09
N LEU A 16 -26.80 2.86 32.03
CA LEU A 16 -26.83 1.92 30.91
C LEU A 16 -25.51 2.06 30.16
N SER A 17 -24.55 1.21 30.50
CA SER A 17 -23.32 1.02 29.75
C SER A 17 -23.66 0.39 28.42
N SER A 18 -23.91 1.22 27.40
CA SER A 18 -24.07 0.80 26.00
C SER A 18 -22.71 0.36 25.49
N CYS A 19 -22.42 -0.93 25.57
CA CYS A 19 -21.31 -1.54 24.85
C CYS A 19 -21.65 -1.53 23.36
N SER A 20 -21.32 -0.46 22.67
CA SER A 20 -21.26 -0.45 21.21
C SER A 20 -20.08 -1.33 20.81
N SER A 21 -20.37 -2.57 20.41
CA SER A 21 -19.43 -3.40 19.67
C SER A 21 -19.16 -2.71 18.34
N VAL A 22 -18.14 -1.86 18.31
CA VAL A 22 -17.60 -1.35 17.06
C VAL A 22 -17.00 -2.56 16.35
N VAL A 23 -17.76 -3.15 15.42
CA VAL A 23 -17.21 -4.04 14.42
C VAL A 23 -16.12 -3.23 13.74
N GLY A 24 -14.86 -3.58 14.00
CA GLY A 24 -13.70 -2.89 13.44
C GLY A 24 -13.73 -3.00 11.93
N VAL A 25 -14.33 -2.01 11.28
CA VAL A 25 -14.05 -1.72 9.88
C VAL A 25 -12.56 -1.40 9.87
N GLY A 26 -11.75 -2.29 9.30
CA GLY A 26 -10.31 -2.14 9.25
C GLY A 26 -9.97 -0.76 8.69
N GLU A 27 -9.40 0.09 9.52
CA GLU A 27 -9.08 1.46 9.15
C GLU A 27 -8.11 1.45 7.98
N SER A 28 -8.49 2.11 6.86
CA SER A 28 -7.66 2.19 5.67
C SER A 28 -6.28 2.77 6.01
N LYS A 29 -5.21 2.07 5.63
CA LYS A 29 -3.82 2.50 5.78
C LYS A 29 -3.38 3.49 4.68
N ILE A 30 -4.23 3.71 3.66
CA ILE A 30 -3.94 4.61 2.54
C ILE A 30 -3.89 6.05 3.05
N GLY A 31 -2.84 6.78 2.66
CA GLY A 31 -2.65 8.17 3.08
C GLY A 31 -2.08 8.36 4.49
N LYS A 32 -1.76 7.26 5.19
CA LYS A 32 -1.10 7.28 6.51
C LYS A 32 0.39 7.04 6.37
N GLN A 33 1.10 7.24 7.48
CA GLN A 33 2.53 6.96 7.54
C GLN A 33 2.83 5.51 7.20
N GLN A 34 3.81 5.31 6.33
CA GLN A 34 4.28 4.02 5.83
C GLN A 34 5.78 3.84 6.12
N PRO A 35 6.28 2.60 6.15
CA PRO A 35 7.71 2.33 6.15
C PRO A 35 8.40 2.89 4.90
N SER A 36 9.69 3.22 5.02
CA SER A 36 10.52 3.60 3.86
C SER A 36 10.68 2.42 2.91
N LEU A 37 10.68 2.70 1.61
CA LEU A 37 10.98 1.73 0.56
C LEU A 37 12.47 1.69 0.16
N SER A 38 13.32 2.57 0.72
CA SER A 38 14.75 2.62 0.39
C SER A 38 15.44 1.29 0.72
N ASN A 39 16.32 0.85 -0.15
CA ASN A 39 17.06 -0.41 -0.04
C ASN A 39 16.16 -1.65 0.09
N THR A 40 15.01 -1.63 -0.59
CA THR A 40 14.09 -2.76 -0.61
C THR A 40 13.84 -3.25 -2.03
N ARG A 41 13.55 -4.56 -2.15
CA ARG A 41 13.14 -5.21 -3.41
C ARG A 41 11.80 -5.87 -3.23
N TRP A 42 10.95 -5.73 -4.23
CA TRP A 42 9.57 -6.18 -4.24
C TRP A 42 9.23 -6.88 -5.53
N GLU A 43 8.67 -8.07 -5.45
CA GLU A 43 8.33 -8.94 -6.57
C GLU A 43 6.81 -9.13 -6.68
N VAL A 44 6.26 -9.13 -7.88
CA VAL A 44 4.81 -9.22 -8.10
C VAL A 44 4.25 -10.54 -7.58
N ILE A 45 3.16 -10.44 -6.80
CA ILE A 45 2.41 -11.60 -6.30
C ILE A 45 1.45 -12.08 -7.40
N GLY A 46 1.43 -13.37 -7.64
CA GLY A 46 0.48 -14.02 -8.55
C GLY A 46 1.10 -15.06 -9.46
N ASN A 47 0.24 -15.78 -10.16
CA ASN A 47 0.66 -16.79 -11.15
C ASN A 47 0.75 -16.13 -12.53
N LEU A 48 1.83 -15.42 -12.78
CA LEU A 48 2.10 -14.81 -14.08
C LEU A 48 2.74 -15.84 -15.01
N LYS A 49 2.19 -15.95 -16.21
CA LYS A 49 2.77 -16.78 -17.27
C LYS A 49 3.88 -16.00 -17.99
N THR A 50 5.01 -15.81 -17.33
CA THR A 50 6.18 -15.10 -17.85
C THR A 50 7.45 -15.88 -17.57
N ASN A 51 8.48 -15.66 -18.40
CA ASN A 51 9.81 -16.26 -18.20
C ASN A 51 10.52 -15.69 -16.97
N ALA A 52 10.26 -14.43 -16.64
CA ALA A 52 10.80 -13.77 -15.46
C ALA A 52 9.70 -13.04 -14.70
N ARG A 53 9.67 -13.18 -13.38
CA ARG A 53 8.70 -12.49 -12.53
C ARG A 53 9.04 -11.00 -12.43
N PRO A 54 8.09 -10.07 -12.69
CA PRO A 54 8.35 -8.65 -12.54
C PRO A 54 8.70 -8.28 -11.11
N TYR A 55 9.67 -7.37 -10.97
CA TYR A 55 10.07 -6.83 -9.68
C TYR A 55 10.55 -5.38 -9.80
N ILE A 56 10.56 -4.68 -8.68
CA ILE A 56 11.17 -3.36 -8.51
C ILE A 56 12.04 -3.35 -7.26
N SER A 57 13.10 -2.57 -7.31
CA SER A 57 13.97 -2.26 -6.16
C SER A 57 14.19 -0.75 -6.10
N PHE A 58 14.30 -0.23 -4.89
CA PHE A 58 14.51 1.19 -4.63
C PHE A 58 15.88 1.40 -3.99
N ASP A 59 16.66 2.22 -4.65
CA ASP A 59 17.98 2.62 -4.19
C ASP A 59 18.02 4.14 -4.04
N PRO A 60 18.52 4.68 -2.92
CA PRO A 60 18.54 6.13 -2.67
C PRO A 60 19.34 6.94 -3.68
N GLU A 61 20.35 6.34 -4.30
CA GLU A 61 21.27 7.02 -5.23
C GLU A 61 20.82 6.87 -6.68
N THR A 62 20.35 5.68 -7.06
CA THR A 62 20.02 5.35 -8.46
C THR A 62 18.53 5.38 -8.78
N GLY A 63 17.68 5.55 -7.77
CA GLY A 63 16.24 5.57 -7.92
C GLY A 63 15.62 4.17 -7.98
N MET A 64 14.70 3.91 -8.92
CA MET A 64 14.06 2.61 -9.12
C MET A 64 14.75 1.83 -10.21
N ASN A 65 15.04 0.58 -9.93
CA ASN A 65 15.52 -0.43 -10.87
C ASN A 65 14.66 -1.69 -10.78
N GLY A 66 14.55 -2.45 -11.85
CA GLY A 66 13.77 -3.67 -11.84
C GLY A 66 13.77 -4.44 -13.15
N ASN A 67 12.80 -5.34 -13.27
CA ASN A 67 12.50 -6.09 -14.48
C ASN A 67 10.98 -6.12 -14.68
N GLY A 68 10.53 -5.89 -15.90
CA GLY A 68 9.10 -5.85 -16.23
C GLY A 68 8.47 -7.20 -16.51
N GLY A 69 9.27 -8.25 -16.54
CA GLY A 69 8.87 -9.59 -16.97
C GLY A 69 9.71 -10.10 -18.15
N CYS A 70 10.29 -9.20 -18.92
CA CYS A 70 11.28 -9.45 -19.97
C CYS A 70 12.44 -8.47 -19.88
N ASN A 71 12.15 -7.18 -20.03
CA ASN A 71 13.16 -6.13 -20.08
C ASN A 71 13.48 -5.57 -18.69
N ARG A 72 14.68 -5.05 -18.55
CA ARG A 72 15.04 -4.23 -17.39
C ARG A 72 14.30 -2.90 -17.48
N ILE A 73 13.81 -2.45 -16.33
CA ILE A 73 13.15 -1.16 -16.16
C ILE A 73 13.92 -0.33 -15.13
N PHE A 74 13.94 0.98 -15.32
CA PHE A 74 14.64 1.89 -14.40
C PHE A 74 14.04 3.30 -14.46
N SER A 75 14.13 4.05 -13.37
CA SER A 75 13.77 5.46 -13.33
C SER A 75 14.54 6.18 -12.21
N GLN A 76 15.05 7.37 -12.51
CA GLN A 76 15.57 8.29 -11.51
C GLN A 76 14.51 9.27 -11.00
N ASN A 77 13.37 9.35 -11.69
CA ASN A 77 12.27 10.25 -11.31
C ASN A 77 11.29 9.53 -10.36
N VAL A 78 11.75 9.34 -9.12
CA VAL A 78 11.03 8.62 -8.08
C VAL A 78 10.77 9.54 -6.90
N ILE A 79 9.52 9.65 -6.49
CA ILE A 79 9.09 10.39 -5.31
C ILE A 79 8.36 9.43 -4.38
N ILE A 80 8.91 9.19 -3.20
CA ILE A 80 8.32 8.37 -2.15
C ILE A 80 8.33 9.17 -0.86
N LYS A 81 7.14 9.47 -0.32
CA LYS A 81 6.98 10.19 0.95
C LYS A 81 6.30 9.30 1.97
N SER A 82 7.06 8.77 2.90
CA SER A 82 6.56 7.83 3.90
C SER A 82 5.50 8.42 4.84
N GLN A 83 5.52 9.74 5.12
CA GLN A 83 4.56 10.37 6.02
C GLN A 83 3.10 10.20 5.59
N HIS A 84 2.85 10.16 4.28
CA HIS A 84 1.49 10.05 3.73
C HIS A 84 1.35 8.89 2.75
N GLY A 85 2.35 8.01 2.67
CA GLY A 85 2.36 6.93 1.69
C GLY A 85 2.28 7.42 0.25
N ASP A 86 2.84 8.62 -0.06
CA ASP A 86 2.85 9.13 -1.43
C ASP A 86 3.86 8.37 -2.27
N PHE A 87 3.47 8.08 -3.50
CA PHE A 87 4.26 7.31 -4.45
C PHE A 87 4.15 7.93 -5.84
N SER A 88 5.28 8.10 -6.51
CA SER A 88 5.30 8.51 -7.91
C SER A 88 6.56 8.01 -8.57
N ILE A 89 6.43 7.32 -9.69
CA ILE A 89 7.51 6.97 -10.59
C ILE A 89 7.13 7.49 -11.97
N LYS A 90 8.03 8.21 -12.61
CA LYS A 90 7.83 8.78 -13.94
C LYS A 90 9.02 8.48 -14.84
N ASN A 91 8.79 8.56 -16.15
CA ASN A 91 9.84 8.39 -17.16
C ASN A 91 10.59 7.05 -16.98
N ILE A 92 9.84 5.96 -16.91
CA ILE A 92 10.41 4.62 -16.80
C ILE A 92 11.11 4.27 -18.12
N GLY A 93 12.42 4.15 -18.06
CA GLY A 93 13.24 3.61 -19.15
C GLY A 93 13.10 2.09 -19.20
N ILE A 94 13.07 1.53 -20.42
CA ILE A 94 12.93 0.10 -20.67
C ILE A 94 13.97 -0.33 -21.70
N THR A 95 14.72 -1.40 -21.45
CA THR A 95 15.58 -2.03 -22.46
C THR A 95 14.73 -2.67 -23.55
N ARG A 96 15.32 -2.91 -24.71
CA ARG A 96 14.59 -3.49 -25.86
C ARG A 96 15.20 -4.83 -26.25
N MET A 97 14.82 -5.87 -25.52
CA MET A 97 15.13 -7.24 -25.90
C MET A 97 13.98 -7.84 -26.71
N ALA A 98 14.27 -8.82 -27.57
CA ALA A 98 13.25 -9.59 -28.25
C ALA A 98 12.64 -10.60 -27.28
N CYS A 99 11.38 -10.38 -26.90
CA CYS A 99 10.65 -11.20 -25.95
C CYS A 99 9.38 -11.79 -26.56
N PRO A 100 8.89 -12.92 -26.07
CA PRO A 100 7.57 -13.40 -26.42
C PRO A 100 6.49 -12.34 -26.16
N SER A 101 5.47 -12.28 -26.99
CA SER A 101 4.40 -11.28 -26.90
C SER A 101 3.69 -11.27 -25.55
N MET A 102 3.59 -12.43 -24.89
CA MET A 102 3.00 -12.55 -23.56
C MET A 102 3.81 -11.82 -22.49
N ASP A 103 5.14 -11.96 -22.51
CA ASP A 103 6.04 -11.27 -21.59
C ASP A 103 6.00 -9.75 -21.80
N MET A 104 5.93 -9.29 -23.06
CA MET A 104 5.79 -7.89 -23.40
C MET A 104 4.45 -7.29 -22.91
N ASN A 105 3.36 -8.05 -22.96
CA ASN A 105 2.06 -7.60 -22.42
C ASN A 105 2.10 -7.46 -20.90
N VAL A 106 2.73 -8.38 -20.19
CA VAL A 106 2.90 -8.31 -18.74
C VAL A 106 3.75 -7.09 -18.37
N GLU A 107 4.86 -6.88 -19.07
CA GLU A 107 5.74 -5.74 -18.88
C GLU A 107 5.01 -4.40 -19.09
N THR A 108 4.28 -4.29 -20.22
CA THR A 108 3.53 -3.07 -20.54
C THR A 108 2.49 -2.75 -19.46
N ASN A 109 1.77 -3.75 -18.98
CA ASN A 109 0.78 -3.56 -17.91
C ASN A 109 1.44 -3.20 -16.59
N PHE A 110 2.56 -3.86 -16.26
CA PHE A 110 3.31 -3.58 -15.04
C PHE A 110 3.82 -2.13 -15.01
N VAL A 111 4.45 -1.67 -16.09
CA VAL A 111 4.93 -0.30 -16.23
C VAL A 111 3.78 0.70 -16.10
N LYS A 112 2.65 0.47 -16.78
CA LYS A 112 1.46 1.33 -16.66
C LYS A 112 0.94 1.43 -15.23
N MET A 113 0.93 0.32 -14.48
CA MET A 113 0.52 0.33 -13.08
C MET A 113 1.50 1.15 -12.23
N LEU A 114 2.80 0.98 -12.41
CA LEU A 114 3.82 1.76 -11.70
C LEU A 114 3.69 3.26 -11.96
N GLU A 115 3.52 3.68 -13.22
CA GLU A 115 3.38 5.09 -13.59
C GLU A 115 2.05 5.72 -13.14
N SER A 116 1.01 4.90 -12.98
CA SER A 116 -0.33 5.33 -12.55
C SER A 116 -0.47 5.41 -11.03
N ALA A 117 0.37 4.72 -10.29
CA ALA A 117 0.31 4.68 -8.83
C ALA A 117 0.64 6.06 -8.23
N ASN A 118 -0.11 6.44 -7.19
CA ASN A 118 0.12 7.68 -6.45
C ASN A 118 0.14 7.48 -4.93
N LYS A 119 -0.19 6.29 -4.44
CA LYS A 119 -0.13 5.90 -3.03
C LYS A 119 0.44 4.50 -2.89
N TYR A 120 1.09 4.25 -1.75
CA TYR A 120 1.52 2.92 -1.37
C TYR A 120 1.16 2.59 0.08
N VAL A 121 1.00 1.32 0.34
CA VAL A 121 0.84 0.77 1.69
C VAL A 121 1.77 -0.44 1.83
N VAL A 122 2.48 -0.51 2.95
CA VAL A 122 3.25 -1.70 3.33
C VAL A 122 2.54 -2.38 4.48
N ASP A 123 2.19 -3.64 4.29
CA ASP A 123 1.67 -4.50 5.34
C ASP A 123 2.55 -5.74 5.48
N LYS A 124 3.33 -5.78 6.57
CA LYS A 124 4.35 -6.81 6.81
C LYS A 124 5.32 -6.92 5.61
N ASN A 125 5.21 -7.98 4.85
CA ASN A 125 6.05 -8.27 3.67
C ASN A 125 5.33 -8.00 2.34
N THR A 126 4.22 -7.28 2.35
CA THR A 126 3.45 -6.95 1.16
C THR A 126 3.49 -5.45 0.91
N LEU A 127 3.83 -5.05 -0.31
CA LEU A 127 3.70 -3.70 -0.84
C LEU A 127 2.48 -3.67 -1.74
N GLU A 128 1.58 -2.76 -1.46
CA GLU A 128 0.39 -2.50 -2.26
C GLU A 128 0.51 -1.11 -2.89
N LEU A 129 0.34 -1.02 -4.20
CA LEU A 129 0.34 0.24 -4.93
C LEU A 129 -1.08 0.60 -5.35
N TYR A 130 -1.44 1.87 -5.16
CA TYR A 130 -2.77 2.39 -5.38
C TYR A 130 -2.78 3.60 -6.30
N LYS A 131 -3.90 3.77 -7.02
CA LYS A 131 -4.31 5.03 -7.65
C LYS A 131 -5.53 5.57 -6.89
N GLY A 132 -5.32 6.58 -6.05
CA GLY A 132 -6.31 6.97 -5.04
C GLY A 132 -6.60 5.81 -4.09
N ASN A 133 -7.84 5.32 -4.08
CA ASN A 133 -8.26 4.17 -3.28
C ASN A 133 -8.31 2.86 -4.08
N MET A 134 -8.00 2.89 -5.37
CA MET A 134 -8.02 1.71 -6.23
C MET A 134 -6.69 0.97 -6.15
N LEU A 135 -6.72 -0.27 -5.69
CA LEU A 135 -5.57 -1.16 -5.70
C LEU A 135 -5.17 -1.50 -7.15
N LEU A 136 -3.92 -1.24 -7.51
CA LEU A 136 -3.36 -1.56 -8.82
C LEU A 136 -2.60 -2.89 -8.80
N ILE A 137 -1.73 -3.10 -7.81
CA ILE A 137 -0.85 -4.26 -7.76
C ILE A 137 -0.39 -4.55 -6.34
N LYS A 138 -0.16 -5.83 -6.06
CA LYS A 138 0.48 -6.34 -4.84
C LYS A 138 1.83 -6.98 -5.16
N LEU A 139 2.81 -6.65 -4.35
CA LEU A 139 4.15 -7.23 -4.42
C LEU A 139 4.55 -7.75 -3.04
N HIS A 140 5.40 -8.77 -2.99
CA HIS A 140 6.00 -9.24 -1.75
C HIS A 140 7.46 -8.85 -1.66
N LYS A 141 7.94 -8.70 -0.45
CA LYS A 141 9.35 -8.40 -0.17
C LYS A 141 10.20 -9.63 -0.43
N ASN A 142 11.26 -9.44 -1.20
CA ASN A 142 12.25 -10.49 -1.50
C ASN A 142 13.54 -10.24 -0.72
#